data_e362231c65d7ca4b818dd56f72cdf5d4
#
_entry.id   e362231c65d7ca4b818dd56f72cdf5d4
#
_cell.length_a   1.000
_cell.length_b   1.000
_cell.length_c   1.000
_cell.angle_alpha   90.00
_cell.angle_beta   90.00
_cell.angle_gamma   90.00
#
_symmetry.space_group_name_H-M   'P 1'
#
loop_
_entity.id
_entity.type
_entity.pdbx_description
1 polymer ?
#
loop_
_entity_poly.entity_id
_entity_poly.type
_entity_poly.pdbx_seq_one_letter_code
_entity_poly.pdbx_strand_id
1 'polypeptide(L)'
;MSLNAEFGAQLGRFLLDTELGRSWLITVILASVVTVLAFAVRSNGAVMFTTVLAIISLIPMATQGHSGELANHDPAVMSLVLHVISAAIWLGGLILLVAARPISSPHELENLLRRYSTVALIAFIGVAISGFARALTALGRWEDVASPYGIILFTKIGALLVMGVLGAAYRRRLIAKANEGRGAFWMIVSVELGFMGVASGAAAALARTAAPADTITPPQNTAAEILTDAPVPIELTLQRWFTAWSPDLLWVLVASFGIVIYLVGVRRARRRGNPWPARRTISWIAGMGALLWTTSGPLAAYDDSLISMRFLSVPLLGLAIPLLLVFAAPITLATLVIYARDDGSRGPR
;
A
#
# COMPACT_ATOMS: atom_id res chain seq x y z
N MET A 1 -7.12 -19.13 -33.75
CA MET A 1 -8.22 -19.79 -33.02
C MET A 1 -9.53 -19.19 -33.50
N SER A 2 -10.44 -19.99 -34.02
CA SER A 2 -11.75 -19.51 -34.43
C SER A 2 -12.61 -19.23 -33.18
N LEU A 3 -13.29 -18.07 -33.17
CA LEU A 3 -14.28 -17.72 -32.13
C LEU A 3 -15.56 -18.58 -32.36
N ASN A 4 -15.49 -19.85 -31.94
CA ASN A 4 -16.61 -20.76 -32.01
C ASN A 4 -17.30 -20.90 -30.63
N ALA A 5 -18.43 -21.60 -30.59
CA ALA A 5 -19.18 -21.81 -29.35
C ALA A 5 -18.36 -22.53 -28.26
N GLU A 6 -17.40 -23.34 -28.64
CA GLU A 6 -16.48 -24.03 -27.74
C GLU A 6 -15.51 -23.09 -27.06
N PHE A 7 -14.98 -22.11 -27.81
CA PHE A 7 -14.15 -21.05 -27.23
C PHE A 7 -14.92 -20.22 -26.19
N GLY A 8 -16.18 -19.85 -26.51
CA GLY A 8 -17.03 -19.13 -25.55
C GLY A 8 -17.30 -19.89 -24.27
N ALA A 9 -17.56 -21.21 -24.38
CA ALA A 9 -17.76 -22.07 -23.21
C ALA A 9 -16.46 -22.22 -22.37
N GLN A 10 -15.30 -22.37 -23.02
CA GLN A 10 -14.00 -22.45 -22.34
C GLN A 10 -13.66 -21.14 -21.64
N LEU A 11 -13.87 -19.99 -22.31
CA LEU A 11 -13.67 -18.67 -21.71
C LEU A 11 -14.61 -18.45 -20.52
N GLY A 12 -15.89 -18.84 -20.65
CA GLY A 12 -16.85 -18.76 -19.55
C GLY A 12 -16.41 -19.55 -18.33
N ARG A 13 -15.97 -20.80 -18.52
CA ARG A 13 -15.41 -21.63 -17.44
C ARG A 13 -14.16 -20.99 -16.83
N PHE A 14 -13.22 -20.53 -17.65
CA PHE A 14 -12.03 -19.85 -17.15
C PHE A 14 -12.40 -18.65 -16.26
N LEU A 15 -13.29 -17.78 -16.74
CA LEU A 15 -13.65 -16.54 -16.03
C LEU A 15 -14.48 -16.79 -14.76
N LEU A 16 -15.30 -17.84 -14.71
CA LEU A 16 -16.23 -18.08 -13.60
C LEU A 16 -15.74 -19.14 -12.60
N ASP A 17 -15.01 -20.15 -13.08
CA ASP A 17 -14.66 -21.32 -12.28
C ASP A 17 -13.22 -21.24 -11.72
N THR A 18 -12.33 -20.42 -12.33
CA THR A 18 -10.96 -20.26 -11.83
C THR A 18 -10.80 -18.97 -11.00
N GLU A 19 -9.93 -18.99 -9.98
CA GLU A 19 -9.61 -17.81 -9.18
C GLU A 19 -8.98 -16.71 -10.03
N LEU A 20 -8.05 -17.09 -10.91
CA LEU A 20 -7.40 -16.16 -11.83
C LEU A 20 -8.43 -15.51 -12.76
N GLY A 21 -9.32 -16.28 -13.34
CA GLY A 21 -10.35 -15.78 -14.24
C GLY A 21 -11.32 -14.82 -13.54
N ARG A 22 -11.75 -15.14 -12.33
CA ARG A 22 -12.60 -14.25 -11.51
C ARG A 22 -11.91 -12.94 -11.20
N SER A 23 -10.64 -12.96 -10.83
CA SER A 23 -9.86 -11.75 -10.57
C SER A 23 -9.71 -10.87 -11.81
N TRP A 24 -9.49 -11.49 -12.98
CA TRP A 24 -9.48 -10.78 -14.27
C TRP A 24 -10.85 -10.17 -14.58
N LEU A 25 -11.93 -10.92 -14.40
CA LEU A 25 -13.30 -10.44 -14.64
C LEU A 25 -13.64 -9.24 -13.75
N ILE A 26 -13.36 -9.33 -12.44
CA ILE A 26 -13.60 -8.24 -11.49
C ILE A 26 -12.78 -7.01 -11.87
N THR A 27 -11.50 -7.19 -12.21
CA THR A 27 -10.62 -6.09 -12.63
C THR A 27 -11.15 -5.39 -13.89
N VAL A 28 -11.58 -6.16 -14.91
CA VAL A 28 -12.13 -5.60 -16.15
C VAL A 28 -13.44 -4.84 -15.89
N ILE A 29 -14.33 -5.38 -15.06
CA ILE A 29 -15.59 -4.71 -14.69
C ILE A 29 -15.28 -3.40 -13.95
N LEU A 30 -14.44 -3.43 -12.93
CA LEU A 30 -14.07 -2.24 -12.16
C LEU A 30 -13.38 -1.19 -13.04
N ALA A 31 -12.44 -1.60 -13.89
CA ALA A 31 -11.76 -0.69 -14.82
C ALA A 31 -12.74 -0.07 -15.82
N SER A 32 -13.72 -0.83 -16.30
CA SER A 32 -14.78 -0.31 -17.19
C SER A 32 -15.65 0.73 -16.48
N VAL A 33 -16.07 0.45 -15.26
CA VAL A 33 -16.83 1.40 -14.42
C VAL A 33 -16.02 2.67 -14.16
N VAL A 34 -14.76 2.53 -13.76
CA VAL A 34 -13.84 3.67 -13.55
C VAL A 34 -13.70 4.50 -14.82
N THR A 35 -13.55 3.85 -15.97
CA THR A 35 -13.43 4.54 -17.26
C THR A 35 -14.69 5.36 -17.57
N VAL A 36 -15.88 4.78 -17.42
CA VAL A 36 -17.15 5.50 -17.62
C VAL A 36 -17.28 6.67 -16.65
N LEU A 37 -16.99 6.45 -15.36
CA LEU A 37 -17.04 7.49 -14.34
C LEU A 37 -16.03 8.62 -14.62
N ALA A 38 -14.84 8.31 -15.10
CA ALA A 38 -13.82 9.31 -15.41
C ALA A 38 -14.29 10.33 -16.45
N PHE A 39 -15.15 9.93 -17.42
CA PHE A 39 -15.75 10.83 -18.39
C PHE A 39 -17.05 11.51 -17.91
N ALA A 40 -17.81 10.85 -17.04
CA ALA A 40 -19.12 11.32 -16.60
C ALA A 40 -19.05 12.32 -15.44
N VAL A 41 -18.05 12.17 -14.56
CA VAL A 41 -17.98 12.84 -13.27
C VAL A 41 -17.31 14.21 -13.36
N ARG A 42 -17.93 15.22 -12.73
CA ARG A 42 -17.42 16.60 -12.70
C ARG A 42 -17.31 17.19 -11.29
N SER A 43 -17.93 16.59 -10.28
CA SER A 43 -17.83 17.07 -8.91
C SER A 43 -16.61 16.52 -8.18
N ASN A 44 -15.97 17.31 -7.32
CA ASN A 44 -14.78 16.90 -6.58
C ASN A 44 -15.00 15.62 -5.74
N GLY A 45 -16.19 15.47 -5.13
CA GLY A 45 -16.52 14.27 -4.35
C GLY A 45 -16.60 13.02 -5.22
N ALA A 46 -17.21 13.13 -6.40
CA ALA A 46 -17.32 12.01 -7.32
C ALA A 46 -15.98 11.68 -7.98
N VAL A 47 -15.11 12.67 -8.27
CA VAL A 47 -13.72 12.43 -8.70
C VAL A 47 -12.95 11.67 -7.62
N MET A 48 -13.09 12.05 -6.34
CA MET A 48 -12.46 11.33 -5.24
C MET A 48 -12.97 9.87 -5.16
N PHE A 49 -14.28 9.66 -5.26
CA PHE A 49 -14.87 8.32 -5.29
C PHE A 49 -14.32 7.48 -6.46
N THR A 50 -14.27 8.05 -7.66
CA THR A 50 -13.70 7.38 -8.85
C THR A 50 -12.23 7.03 -8.65
N THR A 51 -11.44 7.92 -8.03
CA THR A 51 -10.03 7.65 -7.71
C THR A 51 -9.88 6.51 -6.72
N VAL A 52 -10.69 6.48 -5.67
CA VAL A 52 -10.68 5.37 -4.70
C VAL A 52 -11.06 4.06 -5.38
N LEU A 53 -12.10 4.07 -6.22
CA LEU A 53 -12.52 2.89 -6.99
C LEU A 53 -11.42 2.40 -7.94
N ALA A 54 -10.70 3.32 -8.59
CA ALA A 54 -9.56 2.99 -9.44
C ALA A 54 -8.42 2.31 -8.65
N ILE A 55 -8.14 2.77 -7.43
CA ILE A 55 -7.17 2.12 -6.55
C ILE A 55 -7.65 0.71 -6.15
N ILE A 56 -8.92 0.57 -5.76
CA ILE A 56 -9.52 -0.72 -5.40
C ILE A 56 -9.46 -1.71 -6.58
N SER A 57 -9.60 -1.23 -7.82
CA SER A 57 -9.56 -2.09 -9.01
C SER A 57 -8.21 -2.78 -9.24
N LEU A 58 -7.14 -2.33 -8.60
CA LEU A 58 -5.80 -2.94 -8.67
C LEU A 58 -5.66 -4.16 -7.72
N ILE A 59 -6.50 -4.25 -6.68
CA ILE A 59 -6.38 -5.29 -5.64
C ILE A 59 -6.57 -6.70 -6.20
N PRO A 60 -7.61 -7.02 -7.00
CA PRO A 60 -7.85 -8.39 -7.45
C PRO A 60 -6.68 -8.98 -8.26
N MET A 61 -5.97 -8.15 -9.04
CA MET A 61 -4.79 -8.60 -9.78
C MET A 61 -3.57 -8.80 -8.88
N ALA A 62 -3.45 -8.01 -7.82
CA ALA A 62 -2.33 -8.13 -6.89
C ALA A 62 -2.46 -9.35 -5.96
N THR A 63 -3.65 -9.89 -5.79
CA THR A 63 -3.87 -11.14 -5.03
C THR A 63 -3.53 -12.41 -5.83
N GLN A 64 -3.27 -12.29 -7.14
CA GLN A 64 -2.90 -13.40 -8.00
C GLN A 64 -1.38 -13.54 -8.17
N GLY A 65 -0.89 -14.75 -8.31
CA GLY A 65 0.51 -15.05 -8.60
C GLY A 65 1.08 -16.14 -7.69
N HIS A 66 2.32 -16.54 -7.96
CA HIS A 66 3.05 -17.57 -7.21
C HIS A 66 3.29 -17.23 -5.72
N SER A 67 2.87 -16.05 -5.28
CA SER A 67 2.87 -15.67 -3.87
C SER A 67 1.83 -16.45 -3.05
N GLY A 68 0.91 -17.15 -3.71
CA GLY A 68 -0.20 -17.90 -3.11
C GLY A 68 0.13 -19.32 -2.67
N GLU A 69 1.29 -19.86 -3.04
CA GLU A 69 1.63 -21.27 -2.79
C GLU A 69 2.58 -21.47 -1.60
N LEU A 70 3.01 -20.39 -0.93
CA LEU A 70 4.00 -20.44 0.15
C LEU A 70 3.38 -20.28 1.54
N ALA A 71 4.01 -20.88 2.54
CA ALA A 71 3.63 -20.80 3.96
C ALA A 71 3.53 -19.37 4.56
N ASN A 72 3.87 -18.34 3.78
CA ASN A 72 3.76 -16.92 4.14
C ASN A 72 2.91 -16.15 3.12
N HIS A 73 1.79 -16.72 2.70
CA HIS A 73 0.90 -16.18 1.68
C HIS A 73 0.45 -14.74 1.95
N ASP A 74 -0.13 -14.48 3.11
CA ASP A 74 -0.76 -13.20 3.42
C ASP A 74 0.20 -12.01 3.46
N PRO A 75 1.39 -12.07 4.11
CA PRO A 75 2.36 -10.98 4.07
C PRO A 75 2.88 -10.70 2.65
N ALA A 76 3.04 -11.73 1.83
CA ALA A 76 3.52 -11.59 0.47
C ALA A 76 2.49 -10.91 -0.44
N VAL A 77 1.20 -11.29 -0.35
CA VAL A 77 0.09 -10.68 -1.08
C VAL A 77 -0.09 -9.22 -0.66
N MET A 78 -0.13 -8.94 0.65
CA MET A 78 -0.30 -7.57 1.16
C MET A 78 0.85 -6.66 0.76
N SER A 79 2.10 -7.16 0.77
CA SER A 79 3.25 -6.40 0.28
C SER A 79 3.12 -6.08 -1.21
N LEU A 80 2.60 -7.00 -2.02
CA LEU A 80 2.37 -6.78 -3.45
C LEU A 80 1.25 -5.76 -3.70
N VAL A 81 0.12 -5.86 -2.99
CA VAL A 81 -0.99 -4.89 -3.04
C VAL A 81 -0.46 -3.47 -2.76
N LEU A 82 0.25 -3.30 -1.65
CA LEU A 82 0.83 -2.01 -1.28
C LEU A 82 1.82 -1.51 -2.33
N HIS A 83 2.65 -2.41 -2.89
CA HIS A 83 3.62 -2.08 -3.92
C HIS A 83 2.94 -1.55 -5.18
N VAL A 84 1.95 -2.28 -5.68
CA VAL A 84 1.21 -1.92 -6.91
C VAL A 84 0.45 -0.61 -6.74
N ILE A 85 -0.24 -0.42 -5.63
CA ILE A 85 -0.97 0.82 -5.33
C ILE A 85 0.00 2.01 -5.25
N SER A 86 1.11 1.86 -4.53
CA SER A 86 2.11 2.92 -4.38
C SER A 86 2.78 3.27 -5.72
N ALA A 87 3.13 2.28 -6.53
CA ALA A 87 3.70 2.47 -7.85
C ALA A 87 2.69 3.15 -8.81
N ALA A 88 1.42 2.74 -8.77
CA ALA A 88 0.36 3.33 -9.59
C ALA A 88 0.10 4.81 -9.22
N ILE A 89 0.10 5.15 -7.94
CA ILE A 89 -0.02 6.54 -7.46
C ILE A 89 1.18 7.37 -7.92
N TRP A 90 2.39 6.82 -7.85
CA TRP A 90 3.60 7.52 -8.26
C TRP A 90 3.62 7.79 -9.76
N LEU A 91 3.48 6.73 -10.57
CA LEU A 91 3.48 6.82 -12.03
C LEU A 91 2.28 7.63 -12.55
N GLY A 92 1.07 7.38 -12.02
CA GLY A 92 -0.14 8.11 -12.37
C GLY A 92 -0.03 9.61 -12.05
N GLY A 93 0.56 9.95 -10.91
CA GLY A 93 0.86 11.34 -10.55
C GLY A 93 1.84 12.01 -11.51
N LEU A 94 2.88 11.28 -11.96
CA LEU A 94 3.83 11.78 -12.96
C LEU A 94 3.16 12.01 -14.32
N ILE A 95 2.35 11.06 -14.77
CA ILE A 95 1.56 11.18 -16.02
C ILE A 95 0.63 12.39 -15.93
N LEU A 96 -0.09 12.55 -14.82
CA LEU A 96 -0.97 13.70 -14.60
C LEU A 96 -0.20 15.02 -14.65
N LEU A 97 0.99 15.09 -14.04
CA LEU A 97 1.85 16.27 -14.08
C LEU A 97 2.27 16.64 -15.51
N VAL A 98 2.65 15.64 -16.30
CA VAL A 98 3.02 15.81 -17.72
C VAL A 98 1.81 16.28 -18.54
N ALA A 99 0.64 15.67 -18.34
CA ALA A 99 -0.61 16.02 -19.04
C ALA A 99 -1.13 17.42 -18.66
N ALA A 100 -1.00 17.81 -17.40
CA ALA A 100 -1.46 19.11 -16.92
C ALA A 100 -0.55 20.28 -17.36
N ARG A 101 0.73 20.02 -17.64
CA ARG A 101 1.71 21.04 -17.96
C ARG A 101 1.31 22.01 -19.09
N PRO A 102 0.80 21.55 -20.26
CA PRO A 102 0.49 22.46 -21.39
C PRO A 102 -0.69 23.40 -21.11
N ILE A 103 -1.54 23.06 -20.14
CA ILE A 103 -2.75 23.81 -19.80
C ILE A 103 -2.62 24.61 -18.50
N SER A 104 -1.49 24.49 -17.79
CA SER A 104 -1.26 25.16 -16.50
C SER A 104 -0.42 26.42 -16.66
N SER A 105 -0.78 27.46 -15.93
CA SER A 105 0.07 28.65 -15.76
C SER A 105 1.34 28.29 -14.96
N PRO A 106 2.40 29.11 -15.03
CA PRO A 106 3.64 28.87 -14.28
C PRO A 106 3.42 28.69 -12.76
N HIS A 107 2.54 29.47 -12.16
CA HIS A 107 2.20 29.41 -10.74
C HIS A 107 1.42 28.13 -10.38
N GLU A 108 0.47 27.73 -11.23
CA GLU A 108 -0.26 26.47 -11.05
C GLU A 108 0.65 25.26 -11.20
N LEU A 109 1.58 25.29 -12.17
CA LEU A 109 2.55 24.21 -12.36
C LEU A 109 3.48 24.07 -11.14
N GLU A 110 3.93 25.17 -10.54
CA GLU A 110 4.71 25.11 -9.30
C GLU A 110 3.92 24.46 -8.16
N ASN A 111 2.66 24.82 -7.99
CA ASN A 111 1.79 24.23 -6.98
C ASN A 111 1.54 22.74 -7.23
N LEU A 112 1.34 22.33 -8.50
CA LEU A 112 1.21 20.92 -8.89
C LEU A 112 2.50 20.14 -8.60
N LEU A 113 3.65 20.68 -8.94
CA LEU A 113 4.97 20.08 -8.65
C LEU A 113 5.20 19.88 -7.15
N ARG A 114 4.84 20.86 -6.32
CA ARG A 114 4.94 20.74 -4.85
C ARG A 114 4.03 19.63 -4.31
N ARG A 115 2.78 19.55 -4.78
CA ARG A 115 1.81 18.50 -4.40
C ARG A 115 2.28 17.13 -4.87
N TYR A 116 2.65 17.03 -6.15
CA TYR A 116 3.20 15.79 -6.71
C TYR A 116 4.43 15.32 -5.92
N SER A 117 5.37 16.19 -5.64
CA SER A 117 6.57 15.86 -4.87
C SER A 117 6.24 15.25 -3.49
N THR A 118 5.16 15.68 -2.83
CA THR A 118 4.74 15.11 -1.55
C THR A 118 4.10 13.72 -1.75
N VAL A 119 3.22 13.58 -2.75
CA VAL A 119 2.58 12.32 -3.09
C VAL A 119 3.63 11.29 -3.56
N ALA A 120 4.57 11.71 -4.41
CA ALA A 120 5.67 10.87 -4.88
C ALA A 120 6.57 10.38 -3.73
N LEU A 121 6.82 11.22 -2.70
CA LEU A 121 7.58 10.77 -1.52
C LEU A 121 6.82 9.70 -0.73
N ILE A 122 5.52 9.89 -0.51
CA ILE A 122 4.70 8.90 0.21
C ILE A 122 4.65 7.59 -0.58
N ALA A 123 4.43 7.67 -1.88
CA ALA A 123 4.45 6.53 -2.77
C ALA A 123 5.82 5.82 -2.81
N PHE A 124 6.91 6.58 -2.85
CA PHE A 124 8.27 6.05 -2.76
C PHE A 124 8.50 5.26 -1.47
N ILE A 125 8.07 5.80 -0.32
CA ILE A 125 8.16 5.12 0.97
C ILE A 125 7.33 3.83 0.94
N GLY A 126 6.12 3.85 0.37
CA GLY A 126 5.26 2.68 0.21
C GLY A 126 5.92 1.59 -0.64
N VAL A 127 6.52 1.97 -1.78
CA VAL A 127 7.29 1.05 -2.65
C VAL A 127 8.50 0.48 -1.92
N ALA A 128 9.23 1.30 -1.14
CA ALA A 128 10.41 0.86 -0.40
C ALA A 128 10.03 -0.15 0.71
N ILE A 129 9.02 0.15 1.51
CA ILE A 129 8.57 -0.72 2.60
C ILE A 129 8.03 -2.05 2.05
N SER A 130 7.16 -1.99 1.04
CA SER A 130 6.59 -3.18 0.42
C SER A 130 7.66 -4.04 -0.27
N GLY A 131 8.62 -3.39 -0.95
CA GLY A 131 9.77 -4.08 -1.56
C GLY A 131 10.67 -4.77 -0.53
N PHE A 132 10.91 -4.11 0.61
CA PHE A 132 11.67 -4.71 1.71
C PHE A 132 10.93 -5.90 2.35
N ALA A 133 9.64 -5.77 2.62
CA ALA A 133 8.82 -6.87 3.13
C ALA A 133 8.83 -8.07 2.19
N ARG A 134 8.69 -7.85 0.87
CA ARG A 134 8.78 -8.91 -0.13
C ARG A 134 10.18 -9.55 -0.19
N ALA A 135 11.24 -8.76 -0.03
CA ALA A 135 12.60 -9.28 0.00
C ALA A 135 12.82 -10.22 1.19
N LEU A 136 12.30 -9.88 2.37
CA LEU A 136 12.38 -10.72 3.56
C LEU A 136 11.67 -12.07 3.39
N THR A 137 10.55 -12.10 2.69
CA THR A 137 9.82 -13.36 2.43
C THR A 137 10.48 -14.21 1.35
N ALA A 138 11.18 -13.61 0.40
CA ALA A 138 11.82 -14.31 -0.72
C ALA A 138 13.23 -14.81 -0.41
N LEU A 139 13.97 -14.13 0.48
CA LEU A 139 15.30 -14.53 0.95
C LEU A 139 15.12 -15.35 2.23
N GLY A 140 15.18 -16.67 2.14
CA GLY A 140 15.06 -17.55 3.29
C GLY A 140 16.22 -17.43 4.28
N ARG A 141 17.45 -17.16 3.79
CA ARG A 141 18.68 -17.08 4.57
C ARG A 141 19.56 -15.92 4.12
N TRP A 142 20.41 -15.41 4.98
CA TRP A 142 21.38 -14.35 4.64
C TRP A 142 22.40 -14.77 3.55
N GLU A 143 22.68 -16.07 3.43
CA GLU A 143 23.57 -16.64 2.42
C GLU A 143 22.98 -16.50 1.01
N ASP A 144 21.65 -16.48 0.89
CA ASP A 144 20.92 -16.37 -0.37
C ASP A 144 21.07 -14.99 -1.05
N VAL A 145 21.63 -14.03 -0.34
CA VAL A 145 21.95 -12.69 -0.84
C VAL A 145 22.92 -12.73 -2.02
N ALA A 146 23.81 -13.70 -2.07
CA ALA A 146 24.75 -13.90 -3.18
C ALA A 146 24.16 -14.69 -4.36
N SER A 147 22.90 -15.11 -4.27
CA SER A 147 22.19 -15.82 -5.35
C SER A 147 21.91 -14.90 -6.56
N PRO A 148 21.62 -15.45 -7.75
CA PRO A 148 21.13 -14.66 -8.89
C PRO A 148 19.92 -13.79 -8.55
N TYR A 149 19.01 -14.28 -7.71
CA TYR A 149 17.87 -13.54 -7.18
C TYR A 149 18.32 -12.34 -6.34
N GLY A 150 19.27 -12.55 -5.42
CA GLY A 150 19.82 -11.50 -4.57
C GLY A 150 20.49 -10.38 -5.37
N ILE A 151 21.27 -10.72 -6.43
CA ILE A 151 21.91 -9.74 -7.31
C ILE A 151 20.87 -8.84 -7.99
N ILE A 152 19.79 -9.41 -8.53
CA ILE A 152 18.70 -8.65 -9.17
C ILE A 152 17.99 -7.78 -8.12
N LEU A 153 17.78 -8.31 -6.93
CA LEU A 153 17.17 -7.58 -5.81
C LEU A 153 18.03 -6.37 -5.42
N PHE A 154 19.37 -6.51 -5.32
CA PHE A 154 20.27 -5.39 -5.04
C PHE A 154 20.28 -4.35 -6.16
N THR A 155 20.17 -4.76 -7.41
CA THR A 155 20.00 -3.82 -8.54
C THR A 155 18.75 -2.98 -8.37
N LYS A 156 17.63 -3.59 -7.96
CA LYS A 156 16.37 -2.90 -7.67
C LYS A 156 16.49 -1.93 -6.48
N ILE A 157 17.13 -2.37 -5.39
CA ILE A 157 17.39 -1.53 -4.21
C ILE A 157 18.30 -0.35 -4.59
N GLY A 158 19.35 -0.59 -5.36
CA GLY A 158 20.26 0.46 -5.85
C GLY A 158 19.52 1.50 -6.68
N ALA A 159 18.68 1.07 -7.64
CA ALA A 159 17.84 1.97 -8.43
C ALA A 159 16.90 2.80 -7.55
N LEU A 160 16.28 2.19 -6.55
CA LEU A 160 15.39 2.87 -5.59
C LEU A 160 16.15 3.91 -4.75
N LEU A 161 17.33 3.58 -4.24
CA LEU A 161 18.18 4.51 -3.49
C LEU A 161 18.60 5.70 -4.33
N VAL A 162 19.04 5.47 -5.58
CA VAL A 162 19.39 6.55 -6.52
C VAL A 162 18.19 7.45 -6.78
N MET A 163 16.99 6.90 -7.02
CA MET A 163 15.77 7.69 -7.15
C MET A 163 15.44 8.51 -5.89
N GLY A 164 15.62 7.93 -4.71
CA GLY A 164 15.41 8.64 -3.44
C GLY A 164 16.36 9.84 -3.27
N VAL A 165 17.65 9.63 -3.56
CA VAL A 165 18.66 10.70 -3.50
C VAL A 165 18.39 11.80 -4.54
N LEU A 166 18.09 11.41 -5.78
CA LEU A 166 17.74 12.35 -6.85
C LEU A 166 16.46 13.12 -6.50
N GLY A 167 15.41 12.44 -6.03
CA GLY A 167 14.17 13.07 -5.59
C GLY A 167 14.40 14.10 -4.46
N ALA A 168 15.25 13.77 -3.49
CA ALA A 168 15.63 14.70 -2.42
C ALA A 168 16.45 15.91 -2.95
N ALA A 169 17.39 15.68 -3.87
CA ALA A 169 18.19 16.73 -4.50
C ALA A 169 17.32 17.65 -5.39
N TYR A 170 16.40 17.06 -6.16
CA TYR A 170 15.46 17.81 -6.99
C TYR A 170 14.48 18.65 -6.19
N ARG A 171 13.98 18.14 -5.04
CA ARG A 171 13.13 18.95 -4.14
C ARG A 171 13.79 20.25 -3.70
N ARG A 172 15.10 20.22 -3.42
CA ARG A 172 15.83 21.39 -2.92
C ARG A 172 16.21 22.38 -4.02
N ARG A 173 16.51 21.92 -5.24
CA ARG A 173 17.10 22.73 -6.30
C ARG A 173 16.16 23.10 -7.44
N LEU A 174 15.21 22.24 -7.79
CA LEU A 174 14.43 22.37 -9.02
C LEU A 174 13.02 22.92 -8.83
N ILE A 175 12.41 22.77 -7.66
CA ILE A 175 11.17 23.51 -7.36
C ILE A 175 11.44 25.04 -7.38
N ALA A 176 12.66 25.45 -6.96
CA ALA A 176 13.07 26.84 -7.06
C ALA A 176 13.39 27.29 -8.51
N LYS A 177 13.78 26.36 -9.39
CA LYS A 177 14.22 26.63 -10.78
C LYS A 177 13.24 26.16 -11.86
N ALA A 178 12.10 25.57 -11.48
CA ALA A 178 11.10 25.07 -12.44
C ALA A 178 10.55 26.17 -13.39
N ASN A 179 10.69 27.43 -13.00
CA ASN A 179 10.34 28.60 -13.81
C ASN A 179 11.45 29.00 -14.80
N GLU A 180 12.67 28.47 -14.69
CA GLU A 180 13.81 28.94 -15.48
C GLU A 180 14.00 28.22 -16.83
N GLY A 181 13.26 27.11 -17.12
CA GLY A 181 13.37 26.49 -18.44
C GLY A 181 12.63 25.18 -18.65
N ARG A 182 12.17 25.00 -19.89
CA ARG A 182 11.53 23.75 -20.38
C ARG A 182 12.42 22.49 -20.19
N GLY A 183 13.74 22.65 -20.26
CA GLY A 183 14.70 21.55 -20.19
C GLY A 183 14.75 20.87 -18.81
N ALA A 184 14.70 21.63 -17.72
CA ALA A 184 14.78 21.07 -16.35
C ALA A 184 13.59 20.17 -16.03
N PHE A 185 12.39 20.53 -16.44
CA PHE A 185 11.19 19.71 -16.26
C PHE A 185 11.31 18.34 -16.96
N TRP A 186 11.66 18.34 -18.25
CA TRP A 186 11.79 17.11 -19.03
C TRP A 186 12.93 16.23 -18.55
N MET A 187 14.01 16.85 -18.04
CA MET A 187 15.11 16.08 -17.42
C MET A 187 14.63 15.32 -16.20
N ILE A 188 13.82 15.94 -15.32
CA ILE A 188 13.23 15.25 -14.15
C ILE A 188 12.37 14.07 -14.60
N VAL A 189 11.41 14.32 -15.50
CA VAL A 189 10.49 13.30 -16.02
C VAL A 189 11.28 12.13 -16.64
N SER A 190 12.27 12.41 -17.47
CA SER A 190 13.08 11.38 -18.14
C SER A 190 13.89 10.55 -17.15
N VAL A 191 14.49 11.19 -16.14
CA VAL A 191 15.28 10.52 -15.11
C VAL A 191 14.37 9.63 -14.24
N GLU A 192 13.21 10.13 -13.78
CA GLU A 192 12.26 9.32 -13.02
C GLU A 192 11.76 8.13 -13.83
N LEU A 193 11.34 8.34 -15.09
CA LEU A 193 10.90 7.25 -15.97
C LEU A 193 12.00 6.24 -16.24
N GLY A 194 13.24 6.70 -16.43
CA GLY A 194 14.38 5.82 -16.64
C GLY A 194 14.61 4.87 -15.45
N PHE A 195 14.64 5.39 -14.24
CA PHE A 195 14.79 4.57 -13.03
C PHE A 195 13.55 3.70 -12.74
N MET A 196 12.34 4.20 -12.99
CA MET A 196 11.13 3.36 -12.93
C MET A 196 11.20 2.21 -13.93
N GLY A 197 11.73 2.46 -15.15
CA GLY A 197 11.96 1.43 -16.17
C GLY A 197 12.95 0.35 -15.69
N VAL A 198 14.08 0.76 -15.11
CA VAL A 198 15.06 -0.17 -14.51
C VAL A 198 14.43 -0.97 -13.38
N ALA A 199 13.70 -0.32 -12.46
CA ALA A 199 13.07 -1.00 -11.35
C ALA A 199 11.97 -1.98 -11.82
N SER A 200 11.22 -1.63 -12.86
CA SER A 200 10.19 -2.50 -13.47
C SER A 200 10.83 -3.67 -14.22
N GLY A 201 11.93 -3.44 -14.94
CA GLY A 201 12.70 -4.50 -15.60
C GLY A 201 13.27 -5.49 -14.59
N ALA A 202 13.86 -5.00 -13.50
CA ALA A 202 14.35 -5.85 -12.41
C ALA A 202 13.20 -6.63 -11.74
N ALA A 203 12.02 -6.01 -11.56
CA ALA A 203 10.84 -6.71 -11.03
C ALA A 203 10.37 -7.83 -11.97
N ALA A 204 10.35 -7.60 -13.28
CA ALA A 204 10.01 -8.62 -14.28
C ALA A 204 11.03 -9.76 -14.31
N ALA A 205 12.32 -9.46 -14.13
CA ALA A 205 13.38 -10.47 -14.02
C ALA A 205 13.22 -11.29 -12.73
N LEU A 206 12.95 -10.65 -11.58
CA LEU A 206 12.70 -11.34 -10.31
C LEU A 206 11.46 -12.27 -10.39
N ALA A 207 10.41 -11.85 -11.09
CA ALA A 207 9.20 -12.68 -11.27
C ALA A 207 9.47 -13.97 -12.08
N ARG A 208 10.59 -14.04 -12.79
CA ARG A 208 11.02 -15.22 -13.58
C ARG A 208 12.20 -15.98 -12.96
N THR A 209 12.72 -15.50 -11.85
CA THR A 209 13.83 -16.13 -11.13
C THR A 209 13.26 -16.77 -9.88
N ALA A 210 13.51 -18.08 -9.70
CA ALA A 210 13.06 -18.79 -8.50
C ALA A 210 13.61 -18.11 -7.25
N ALA A 211 12.74 -17.80 -6.30
CA ALA A 211 13.18 -17.26 -5.03
C ALA A 211 13.90 -18.36 -4.23
N PRO A 212 15.01 -18.07 -3.54
CA PRO A 212 15.69 -19.07 -2.72
C PRO A 212 14.79 -19.74 -1.69
N ALA A 213 13.84 -19.02 -1.11
CA ALA A 213 12.88 -19.59 -0.18
C ALA A 213 12.00 -20.70 -0.81
N ASP A 214 11.73 -20.62 -2.12
CA ASP A 214 10.92 -21.63 -2.83
C ASP A 214 11.68 -22.96 -3.05
N THR A 215 13.01 -22.95 -2.93
CA THR A 215 13.84 -24.15 -3.09
C THR A 215 14.01 -24.95 -1.80
N ILE A 216 13.54 -24.42 -0.67
CA ILE A 216 13.57 -25.12 0.61
C ILE A 216 12.40 -26.09 0.61
N THR A 217 12.68 -27.41 0.57
CA THR A 217 11.66 -28.43 0.70
C THR A 217 10.93 -28.24 2.04
N PRO A 218 9.62 -27.98 2.06
CA PRO A 218 8.89 -27.87 3.30
C PRO A 218 9.05 -29.16 4.13
N PRO A 219 9.23 -29.10 5.44
CA PRO A 219 9.10 -30.28 6.27
C PRO A 219 7.70 -30.90 6.02
N GLN A 220 7.59 -32.23 6.14
CA GLN A 220 6.29 -32.89 5.92
C GLN A 220 5.25 -32.22 6.83
N ASN A 221 4.20 -31.66 6.21
CA ASN A 221 3.16 -30.97 6.93
C ASN A 221 2.42 -31.94 7.86
N THR A 222 2.21 -31.55 9.09
CA THR A 222 1.35 -32.27 10.02
C THR A 222 -0.11 -32.20 9.55
N ALA A 223 -0.96 -33.13 9.99
CA ALA A 223 -2.39 -33.09 9.65
C ALA A 223 -3.04 -31.76 10.05
N ALA A 224 -2.58 -31.12 11.13
CA ALA A 224 -3.06 -29.84 11.57
C ALA A 224 -2.64 -28.70 10.60
N GLU A 225 -1.41 -28.69 10.13
CA GLU A 225 -0.93 -27.73 9.14
C GLU A 225 -1.64 -27.85 7.79
N ILE A 226 -2.00 -29.09 7.40
CA ILE A 226 -2.79 -29.31 6.19
C ILE A 226 -4.22 -28.76 6.36
N LEU A 227 -4.81 -28.89 7.55
CA LEU A 227 -6.18 -28.42 7.81
C LEU A 227 -6.28 -26.91 8.02
N THR A 228 -5.25 -26.28 8.56
CA THR A 228 -5.22 -24.84 8.87
C THR A 228 -4.55 -24.01 7.77
N ASP A 229 -3.88 -24.69 6.82
CA ASP A 229 -3.03 -24.05 5.79
C ASP A 229 -1.99 -23.08 6.37
N ALA A 230 -1.61 -23.33 7.63
CA ALA A 230 -0.67 -22.51 8.39
C ALA A 230 0.22 -23.38 9.28
N PRO A 231 1.49 -22.95 9.55
CA PRO A 231 2.35 -23.66 10.48
C PRO A 231 1.75 -23.60 11.88
N VAL A 232 1.66 -24.77 12.55
CA VAL A 232 1.12 -24.85 13.91
C VAL A 232 2.04 -24.11 14.87
N PRO A 233 1.55 -23.05 15.54
CA PRO A 233 2.37 -22.30 16.47
C PRO A 233 2.68 -23.13 17.71
N ILE A 234 3.83 -22.83 18.35
CA ILE A 234 4.22 -23.44 19.62
C ILE A 234 3.16 -23.12 20.68
N GLU A 235 2.97 -24.03 21.66
CA GLU A 235 1.97 -23.89 22.70
C GLU A 235 1.88 -22.50 23.33
N LEU A 236 0.66 -22.02 23.54
CA LEU A 236 0.38 -20.70 24.08
C LEU A 236 0.73 -20.65 25.57
N THR A 237 1.80 -19.93 25.90
CA THR A 237 2.23 -19.66 27.29
C THR A 237 1.98 -18.20 27.63
N LEU A 238 1.99 -17.85 28.93
CA LEU A 238 1.90 -16.44 29.36
C LEU A 238 2.95 -15.54 28.69
N GLN A 239 4.17 -16.02 28.50
CA GLN A 239 5.21 -15.30 27.79
C GLN A 239 4.83 -15.04 26.32
N ARG A 240 4.17 -15.99 25.68
CA ARG A 240 3.75 -15.91 24.27
C ARG A 240 2.68 -14.84 24.03
N TRP A 241 1.88 -14.48 25.02
CA TRP A 241 0.96 -13.34 24.94
C TRP A 241 1.67 -12.00 24.65
N PHE A 242 2.96 -11.90 24.90
CA PHE A 242 3.75 -10.69 24.65
C PHE A 242 4.80 -10.87 23.55
N THR A 243 5.22 -12.11 23.28
CA THR A 243 6.34 -12.39 22.35
C THR A 243 5.92 -13.05 21.05
N ALA A 244 4.70 -13.58 20.94
CA ALA A 244 4.20 -14.11 19.68
C ALA A 244 3.71 -12.96 18.80
N TRP A 245 4.40 -12.74 17.68
CA TRP A 245 4.03 -11.72 16.72
C TRP A 245 4.01 -12.32 15.32
N SER A 246 2.94 -12.03 14.57
CA SER A 246 2.77 -12.30 13.14
C SER A 246 2.43 -10.97 12.46
N PRO A 247 3.44 -10.13 12.16
CA PRO A 247 3.21 -8.77 11.68
C PRO A 247 2.52 -8.76 10.32
N ASP A 248 1.29 -8.25 10.28
CA ASP A 248 0.60 -7.91 9.04
C ASP A 248 1.02 -6.50 8.61
N LEU A 249 1.66 -6.40 7.43
CA LEU A 249 2.20 -5.16 6.91
C LEU A 249 1.14 -4.07 6.76
N LEU A 250 -0.07 -4.43 6.33
CA LEU A 250 -1.17 -3.48 6.15
C LEU A 250 -1.53 -2.82 7.48
N TRP A 251 -1.78 -3.63 8.51
CA TRP A 251 -2.20 -3.14 9.82
C TRP A 251 -1.09 -2.41 10.55
N VAL A 252 0.17 -2.85 10.41
CA VAL A 252 1.35 -2.12 10.92
C VAL A 252 1.42 -0.72 10.30
N LEU A 253 1.20 -0.59 9.01
CA LEU A 253 1.19 0.71 8.33
C LEU A 253 -0.01 1.55 8.72
N VAL A 254 -1.23 0.98 8.75
CA VAL A 254 -2.44 1.68 9.18
C VAL A 254 -2.27 2.25 10.59
N ALA A 255 -1.79 1.45 11.52
CA ALA A 255 -1.56 1.89 12.90
C ALA A 255 -0.48 2.97 12.98
N SER A 256 0.67 2.75 12.33
CA SER A 256 1.80 3.67 12.35
C SER A 256 1.45 5.03 11.72
N PHE A 257 0.90 5.02 10.50
CA PHE A 257 0.45 6.25 9.84
C PHE A 257 -0.70 6.92 10.58
N GLY A 258 -1.66 6.14 11.09
CA GLY A 258 -2.75 6.65 11.90
C GLY A 258 -2.26 7.41 13.13
N ILE A 259 -1.27 6.88 13.85
CA ILE A 259 -0.64 7.55 14.99
C ILE A 259 0.08 8.82 14.53
N VAL A 260 0.93 8.75 13.50
CA VAL A 260 1.73 9.89 13.02
C VAL A 260 0.83 11.01 12.55
N ILE A 261 -0.17 10.73 11.69
CA ILE A 261 -1.09 11.74 11.14
C ILE A 261 -1.87 12.41 12.28
N TYR A 262 -2.37 11.63 13.23
CA TYR A 262 -3.11 12.17 14.37
C TYR A 262 -2.23 13.08 15.25
N LEU A 263 -1.02 12.66 15.58
CA LEU A 263 -0.07 13.46 16.38
C LEU A 263 0.35 14.75 15.67
N VAL A 264 0.56 14.69 14.35
CA VAL A 264 0.79 15.89 13.53
C VAL A 264 -0.42 16.82 13.58
N GLY A 265 -1.63 16.27 13.51
CA GLY A 265 -2.88 17.02 13.67
C GLY A 265 -2.96 17.70 15.03
N VAL A 266 -2.71 16.99 16.12
CA VAL A 266 -2.69 17.54 17.49
C VAL A 266 -1.66 18.67 17.63
N ARG A 267 -0.45 18.45 17.09
CA ARG A 267 0.60 19.49 17.11
C ARG A 267 0.19 20.76 16.36
N ARG A 268 -0.47 20.59 15.20
CA ARG A 268 -0.99 21.72 14.41
C ARG A 268 -2.13 22.46 15.13
N ALA A 269 -3.08 21.72 15.71
CA ALA A 269 -4.18 22.32 16.50
C ALA A 269 -3.64 23.15 17.65
N ARG A 270 -2.70 22.61 18.44
CA ARG A 270 -2.07 23.31 19.57
C ARG A 270 -1.29 24.57 19.11
N ARG A 271 -0.57 24.50 17.99
CA ARG A 271 0.14 25.66 17.42
C ARG A 271 -0.79 26.78 16.96
N ARG A 272 -2.07 26.47 16.69
CA ARG A 272 -3.13 27.44 16.35
C ARG A 272 -3.89 27.96 17.56
N GLY A 273 -3.42 27.68 18.77
CA GLY A 273 -4.09 28.10 19.99
C GLY A 273 -5.30 27.26 20.40
N ASN A 274 -5.59 26.16 19.69
CA ASN A 274 -6.70 25.27 20.04
C ASN A 274 -6.21 24.20 21.03
N PRO A 275 -6.69 24.24 22.31
CA PRO A 275 -6.31 23.23 23.29
C PRO A 275 -6.88 21.86 22.90
N TRP A 276 -6.03 20.82 22.89
CA TRP A 276 -6.47 19.46 22.60
C TRP A 276 -6.28 18.58 23.82
N PRO A 277 -7.36 17.94 24.34
CA PRO A 277 -7.29 17.14 25.55
C PRO A 277 -6.40 15.90 25.38
N ALA A 278 -5.51 15.68 26.34
CA ALA A 278 -4.59 14.55 26.32
C ALA A 278 -5.33 13.20 26.30
N ARG A 279 -6.47 13.09 26.97
CA ARG A 279 -7.31 11.88 26.99
C ARG A 279 -7.69 11.40 25.57
N ARG A 280 -7.96 12.32 24.63
CA ARG A 280 -8.26 11.97 23.23
C ARG A 280 -7.05 11.42 22.51
N THR A 281 -5.88 11.99 22.76
CA THR A 281 -4.62 11.49 22.20
C THR A 281 -4.27 10.11 22.75
N ILE A 282 -4.45 9.89 24.07
CA ILE A 282 -4.25 8.59 24.70
C ILE A 282 -5.22 7.56 24.13
N SER A 283 -6.52 7.91 23.97
CA SER A 283 -7.52 7.02 23.39
C SER A 283 -7.15 6.61 21.96
N TRP A 284 -6.63 7.55 21.14
CA TRP A 284 -6.17 7.24 19.78
C TRP A 284 -5.00 6.27 19.77
N ILE A 285 -3.97 6.54 20.57
CA ILE A 285 -2.77 5.69 20.66
C ILE A 285 -3.16 4.30 21.21
N ALA A 286 -4.02 4.24 22.22
CA ALA A 286 -4.51 2.98 22.77
C ALA A 286 -5.33 2.19 21.72
N GLY A 287 -6.21 2.86 20.97
CA GLY A 287 -6.99 2.24 19.90
C GLY A 287 -6.11 1.69 18.77
N MET A 288 -5.11 2.46 18.31
CA MET A 288 -4.16 2.01 17.29
C MET A 288 -3.22 0.93 17.81
N GLY A 289 -2.78 1.00 19.06
CA GLY A 289 -1.99 -0.05 19.71
C GLY A 289 -2.78 -1.34 19.88
N ALA A 290 -4.05 -1.26 20.31
CA ALA A 290 -4.94 -2.40 20.38
C ALA A 290 -5.22 -3.01 18.99
N LEU A 291 -5.39 -2.18 17.96
CA LEU A 291 -5.52 -2.63 16.58
C LEU A 291 -4.29 -3.44 16.17
N LEU A 292 -3.09 -2.89 16.38
CA LEU A 292 -1.85 -3.55 16.03
C LEU A 292 -1.67 -4.87 16.81
N TRP A 293 -1.98 -4.87 18.11
CA TRP A 293 -1.87 -6.07 18.93
C TRP A 293 -2.87 -7.17 18.53
N THR A 294 -4.07 -6.79 18.10
CA THR A 294 -5.09 -7.74 17.65
C THR A 294 -4.77 -8.31 16.26
N THR A 295 -4.24 -7.49 15.34
CA THR A 295 -4.03 -7.88 13.94
C THR A 295 -2.61 -8.36 13.64
N SER A 296 -1.67 -8.17 14.53
CA SER A 296 -0.25 -8.55 14.32
C SER A 296 0.39 -9.20 15.56
N GLY A 297 -0.32 -9.24 16.68
CA GLY A 297 0.16 -9.84 17.94
C GLY A 297 -0.30 -11.29 18.11
N PRO A 298 -0.38 -11.75 19.37
CA PRO A 298 -0.70 -13.16 19.68
C PRO A 298 -2.08 -13.59 19.19
N LEU A 299 -3.06 -12.69 19.13
CA LEU A 299 -4.37 -13.01 18.59
C LEU A 299 -4.29 -13.41 17.11
N ALA A 300 -3.55 -12.69 16.30
CA ALA A 300 -3.31 -13.03 14.90
C ALA A 300 -2.42 -14.27 14.75
N ALA A 301 -1.39 -14.43 15.60
CA ALA A 301 -0.48 -15.56 15.51
C ALA A 301 -1.12 -16.92 15.84
N TYR A 302 -2.25 -16.93 16.53
CA TYR A 302 -2.97 -18.15 16.94
C TYR A 302 -4.40 -18.23 16.39
N ASP A 303 -4.83 -17.30 15.53
CA ASP A 303 -6.21 -17.23 15.04
C ASP A 303 -6.63 -18.49 14.27
N ASP A 304 -5.73 -19.04 13.45
CA ASP A 304 -5.99 -20.24 12.65
C ASP A 304 -5.97 -21.54 13.45
N SER A 305 -5.26 -21.55 14.58
CA SER A 305 -5.09 -22.76 15.43
C SER A 305 -5.99 -22.79 16.65
N LEU A 306 -6.38 -21.61 17.19
CA LEU A 306 -7.19 -21.51 18.40
C LEU A 306 -8.45 -20.68 18.16
N ILE A 307 -9.59 -21.35 18.07
CA ILE A 307 -10.90 -20.71 17.86
C ILE A 307 -11.22 -19.64 18.93
N SER A 308 -10.71 -19.80 20.15
CA SER A 308 -10.84 -18.82 21.22
C SER A 308 -10.20 -17.47 20.89
N MET A 309 -9.10 -17.45 20.11
CA MET A 309 -8.43 -16.21 19.66
C MET A 309 -9.30 -15.47 18.68
N ARG A 310 -9.94 -16.18 17.75
CA ARG A 310 -10.91 -15.60 16.79
C ARG A 310 -12.12 -15.03 17.53
N PHE A 311 -12.66 -15.71 18.51
CA PHE A 311 -13.76 -15.20 19.34
C PHE A 311 -13.37 -13.96 20.15
N LEU A 312 -12.12 -13.80 20.52
CA LEU A 312 -11.63 -12.62 21.24
C LEU A 312 -11.33 -11.45 20.27
N SER A 313 -10.80 -11.72 19.09
CA SER A 313 -10.47 -10.69 18.08
C SER A 313 -11.71 -10.01 17.53
N VAL A 314 -12.82 -10.73 17.31
CA VAL A 314 -14.06 -10.18 16.75
C VAL A 314 -14.64 -9.02 17.58
N PRO A 315 -14.90 -9.12 18.90
CA PRO A 315 -15.40 -7.99 19.67
C PRO A 315 -14.36 -6.88 19.85
N LEU A 316 -13.07 -7.18 19.84
CA LEU A 316 -12.03 -6.15 19.88
C LEU A 316 -12.06 -5.31 18.61
N LEU A 317 -12.06 -5.93 17.43
CA LEU A 317 -12.10 -5.25 16.14
C LEU A 317 -13.45 -4.58 15.86
N GLY A 318 -14.56 -5.23 16.24
CA GLY A 318 -15.90 -4.74 15.95
C GLY A 318 -16.43 -3.70 16.92
N LEU A 319 -15.95 -3.65 18.16
CA LEU A 319 -16.50 -2.79 19.18
C LEU A 319 -15.42 -1.99 19.95
N ALA A 320 -14.49 -2.64 20.63
CA ALA A 320 -13.60 -1.96 21.56
C ALA A 320 -12.65 -0.98 20.86
N ILE A 321 -12.01 -1.39 19.78
CA ILE A 321 -11.10 -0.55 18.98
C ILE A 321 -11.85 0.62 18.34
N PRO A 322 -12.98 0.43 17.61
CA PRO A 322 -13.77 1.53 17.07
C PRO A 322 -14.23 2.53 18.13
N LEU A 323 -14.64 2.08 19.31
CA LEU A 323 -15.00 2.98 20.40
C LEU A 323 -13.83 3.86 20.83
N LEU A 324 -12.65 3.28 21.06
CA LEU A 324 -11.45 4.04 21.41
C LEU A 324 -11.11 5.10 20.33
N LEU A 325 -11.24 4.73 19.05
CA LEU A 325 -10.96 5.64 17.93
C LEU A 325 -12.01 6.76 17.83
N VAL A 326 -13.28 6.47 18.08
CA VAL A 326 -14.36 7.48 18.10
C VAL A 326 -14.17 8.43 19.28
N PHE A 327 -13.84 7.95 20.48
CA PHE A 327 -13.55 8.80 21.64
C PHE A 327 -12.37 9.75 21.43
N ALA A 328 -11.45 9.39 20.56
CA ALA A 328 -10.35 10.25 20.16
C ALA A 328 -10.80 11.46 19.30
N ALA A 329 -12.03 11.45 18.78
CA ALA A 329 -12.62 12.51 17.95
C ALA A 329 -11.73 12.97 16.76
N PRO A 330 -11.28 12.05 15.87
CA PRO A 330 -10.37 12.38 14.77
C PRO A 330 -10.98 13.37 13.77
N ILE A 331 -12.30 13.28 13.52
CA ILE A 331 -13.01 14.19 12.63
C ILE A 331 -12.98 15.62 13.18
N THR A 332 -13.22 15.79 14.49
CA THR A 332 -13.12 17.11 15.14
C THR A 332 -11.71 17.68 15.05
N LEU A 333 -10.68 16.82 15.21
CA LEU A 333 -9.28 17.25 15.04
C LEU A 333 -9.04 17.70 13.60
N ALA A 334 -9.52 16.93 12.61
CA ALA A 334 -9.37 17.26 11.20
C ALA A 334 -10.01 18.62 10.85
N THR A 335 -11.22 18.91 11.34
CA THR A 335 -11.90 20.20 11.11
C THR A 335 -11.17 21.39 11.73
N LEU A 336 -10.46 21.20 12.84
CA LEU A 336 -9.63 22.24 13.46
C LEU A 336 -8.31 22.50 12.72
N VAL A 337 -7.83 21.51 11.97
CA VAL A 337 -6.51 21.55 11.31
C VAL A 337 -6.61 21.91 9.83
N ILE A 338 -7.70 21.54 9.17
CA ILE A 338 -7.93 21.82 7.75
C ILE A 338 -8.54 23.22 7.62
N TYR A 339 -7.96 24.03 6.73
CA TYR A 339 -8.48 25.38 6.46
C TYR A 339 -9.83 25.30 5.73
N ALA A 340 -10.80 26.14 6.14
CA ALA A 340 -11.98 26.40 5.34
C ALA A 340 -11.57 27.04 3.99
N ARG A 341 -12.33 26.75 2.95
CA ARG A 341 -12.16 27.40 1.64
C ARG A 341 -12.64 28.87 1.72
N ASP A 342 -11.85 29.78 1.15
CA ASP A 342 -12.20 31.22 1.12
C ASP A 342 -13.24 31.55 0.03
N ASP A 343 -13.59 30.56 -0.82
CA ASP A 343 -14.55 30.68 -1.93
C ASP A 343 -16.01 30.45 -1.53
N GLY A 344 -16.30 30.33 -0.22
CA GLY A 344 -17.64 30.07 0.31
C GLY A 344 -18.18 28.66 0.05
N SER A 345 -17.43 27.78 -0.61
CA SER A 345 -17.83 26.39 -0.81
C SER A 345 -17.62 25.56 0.47
N ARG A 346 -18.55 24.64 0.76
CA ARG A 346 -18.42 23.73 1.92
C ARG A 346 -17.35 22.68 1.62
N GLY A 347 -16.30 22.64 2.44
CA GLY A 347 -15.26 21.61 2.40
C GLY A 347 -13.85 22.16 2.68
N PRO A 348 -12.88 21.27 2.98
CA PRO A 348 -11.48 21.65 3.20
C PRO A 348 -10.79 22.07 1.88
N ARG A 349 -9.79 22.93 2.02
CA ARG A 349 -8.87 23.32 0.92
C ARG A 349 -8.00 22.17 0.47
#